data_e8461fbad7bfda79e1c949047ff1e68b
#
_entry.id   e8461fbad7bfda79e1c949047ff1e68b
#
_cell.length_a   1.000
_cell.length_b   1.000
_cell.length_c   1.000
_cell.angle_alpha   90.00
_cell.angle_beta   90.00
_cell.angle_gamma   90.00
#
_symmetry.space_group_name_H-M   'P 1'
#
loop_
_entity.id
_entity.type
_entity.pdbx_description
1 polymer ?
#
loop_
_entity_poly.entity_id
_entity_poly.type
_entity_poly.pdbx_seq_one_letter_code
_entity_poly.pdbx_strand_id
1 'polypeptide(L)'
;DPVAFIGELERIWQARDGVKAAAGYTEDAVVCYGRGQSHTGECLRNWPNRWFEYAIDLKINKTYRGHHGNCIAGTWESRYTHPETGKQIVERGAELFYLRGEQVCEHHMWQHSWPEGETPEDAGFSTD
;
A
#
# COMPACT_ATOMS: atom_id res chain seq x y z
N ASP A 1 14.98 5.65 -11.24
CA ASP A 1 15.24 4.20 -11.11
C ASP A 1 14.05 3.52 -10.43
N PRO A 2 13.31 2.66 -11.14
CA PRO A 2 12.10 2.02 -10.60
C PRO A 2 12.38 1.14 -9.36
N VAL A 3 13.51 0.47 -9.31
CA VAL A 3 13.88 -0.35 -8.16
C VAL A 3 14.13 0.54 -6.94
N ALA A 4 14.84 1.62 -7.12
CA ALA A 4 15.11 2.59 -6.06
C ALA A 4 13.82 3.26 -5.57
N PHE A 5 12.87 3.51 -6.47
CA PHE A 5 11.56 4.05 -6.14
C PHE A 5 10.82 3.15 -5.14
N ILE A 6 10.75 1.85 -5.42
CA ILE A 6 10.09 0.90 -4.52
C ILE A 6 10.84 0.80 -3.18
N GLY A 7 12.17 0.78 -3.20
CA GLY A 7 12.97 0.75 -1.97
C GLY A 7 12.76 1.98 -1.10
N GLU A 8 12.65 3.15 -1.70
CA GLU A 8 12.38 4.39 -0.96
C GLU A 8 10.99 4.39 -0.35
N LEU A 9 9.99 3.93 -1.10
CA LEU A 9 8.63 3.77 -0.55
C LEU A 9 8.62 2.84 0.66
N GLU A 10 9.31 1.71 0.57
CA GLU A 10 9.41 0.79 1.70
C GLU A 10 9.97 1.49 2.94
N ARG A 11 11.05 2.24 2.78
CA ARG A 11 11.65 3.00 3.89
C ARG A 11 10.69 4.01 4.51
N ILE A 12 9.97 4.76 3.66
CA ILE A 12 9.01 5.76 4.10
C ILE A 12 7.87 5.10 4.90
N TRP A 13 7.33 4.00 4.41
CA TRP A 13 6.23 3.30 5.06
C TRP A 13 6.67 2.57 6.32
N GLN A 14 7.87 2.00 6.36
CA GLN A 14 8.42 1.41 7.57
C GLN A 14 8.69 2.47 8.65
N ALA A 15 9.11 3.66 8.25
CA ALA A 15 9.33 4.78 9.16
C ALA A 15 8.04 5.43 9.63
N ARG A 16 6.90 5.06 9.04
CA ARG A 16 5.58 5.66 9.32
C ARG A 16 5.59 7.17 9.11
N ASP A 17 6.29 7.62 8.10
CA ASP A 17 6.39 9.04 7.77
C ASP A 17 5.25 9.42 6.83
N GLY A 18 4.11 9.78 7.41
CA GLY A 18 2.91 10.12 6.64
C GLY A 18 3.08 11.38 5.81
N VAL A 19 3.89 12.33 6.26
CA VAL A 19 4.17 13.55 5.50
C VAL A 19 4.94 13.22 4.22
N LYS A 20 6.01 12.43 4.33
CA LYS A 20 6.77 11.99 3.15
C LYS A 20 5.95 11.10 2.23
N ALA A 21 5.15 10.19 2.80
CA ALA A 21 4.29 9.32 2.00
C ALA A 21 3.31 10.14 1.16
N ALA A 22 2.66 11.13 1.76
CA ALA A 22 1.73 12.02 1.06
C ALA A 22 2.43 12.91 0.03
N ALA A 23 3.63 13.39 0.35
CA ALA A 23 4.40 14.27 -0.53
C ALA A 23 4.84 13.60 -1.84
N GLY A 24 4.84 12.28 -1.88
CA GLY A 24 5.17 11.52 -3.09
C GLY A 24 4.11 11.57 -4.18
N TYR A 25 2.94 12.12 -3.89
CA TYR A 25 1.84 12.23 -4.86
C TYR A 25 1.73 13.63 -5.44
N THR A 26 1.30 13.72 -6.70
CA THR A 26 0.94 15.01 -7.29
C THR A 26 -0.31 15.57 -6.60
N GLU A 27 -0.52 16.87 -6.73
CA GLU A 27 -1.68 17.54 -6.12
C GLU A 27 -3.01 16.97 -6.64
N ASP A 28 -3.04 16.59 -7.92
CA ASP A 28 -4.23 16.02 -8.58
C ASP A 28 -4.26 14.50 -8.57
N ALA A 29 -3.43 13.85 -7.79
CA ALA A 29 -3.30 12.40 -7.78
C ALA A 29 -4.58 11.69 -7.33
N VAL A 30 -4.75 10.46 -7.84
CA VAL A 30 -5.83 9.55 -7.47
C VAL A 30 -5.23 8.24 -7.00
N VAL A 31 -5.67 7.76 -5.85
CA VAL A 31 -5.35 6.42 -5.34
C VAL A 31 -6.61 5.58 -5.38
N CYS A 32 -6.59 4.51 -6.16
CA CYS A 32 -7.72 3.58 -6.30
C CYS A 32 -7.44 2.29 -5.53
N TYR A 33 -8.44 1.81 -4.80
CA TYR A 33 -8.28 0.61 -3.99
C TYR A 33 -9.61 -0.11 -3.83
N GLY A 34 -9.54 -1.34 -3.34
CA GLY A 34 -10.73 -2.12 -3.01
C GLY A 34 -11.63 -2.34 -4.22
N ARG A 35 -12.91 -2.05 -4.04
CA ARG A 35 -13.96 -2.28 -5.03
C ARG A 35 -14.37 -0.98 -5.74
N GLY A 36 -13.40 -0.20 -6.14
CA GLY A 36 -13.65 1.06 -6.82
C GLY A 36 -13.65 2.29 -5.91
N GLN A 37 -13.21 2.14 -4.67
CA GLN A 37 -12.98 3.28 -3.79
C GLN A 37 -11.76 4.07 -4.26
N SER A 38 -11.74 5.36 -3.92
CA SER A 38 -10.60 6.19 -4.25
C SER A 38 -10.36 7.28 -3.22
N HIS A 39 -9.10 7.69 -3.11
CA HIS A 39 -8.70 8.87 -2.35
C HIS A 39 -8.18 9.93 -3.31
N THR A 40 -8.61 11.18 -3.12
CA THR A 40 -8.12 12.34 -3.84
C THR A 40 -7.97 13.51 -2.87
N GLY A 41 -7.20 14.52 -3.25
CA GLY A 41 -7.08 15.76 -2.51
C GLY A 41 -6.73 15.57 -1.05
N GLU A 42 -7.51 16.16 -0.17
CA GLU A 42 -7.29 16.11 1.27
C GLU A 42 -7.41 14.69 1.85
N CYS A 43 -8.35 13.89 1.33
CA CYS A 43 -8.46 12.48 1.74
C CYS A 43 -7.18 11.71 1.45
N LEU A 44 -6.57 11.94 0.29
CA LEU A 44 -5.31 11.31 -0.06
C LEU A 44 -4.17 11.79 0.84
N ARG A 45 -4.10 13.10 1.09
CA ARG A 45 -3.05 13.67 1.94
C ARG A 45 -3.10 13.14 3.38
N ASN A 46 -4.29 12.86 3.88
CA ASN A 46 -4.49 12.38 5.25
C ASN A 46 -4.44 10.85 5.37
N TRP A 47 -4.60 10.14 4.25
CA TRP A 47 -4.67 8.69 4.25
C TRP A 47 -3.46 7.98 4.87
N PRO A 48 -2.19 8.31 4.53
CA PRO A 48 -1.07 7.59 5.13
C PRO A 48 -1.04 7.69 6.66
N ASN A 49 -1.25 8.86 7.22
CA ASN A 49 -1.28 9.03 8.67
C ASN A 49 -2.44 8.28 9.33
N ARG A 50 -3.61 8.28 8.71
CA ARG A 50 -4.75 7.49 9.21
C ARG A 50 -4.43 6.01 9.24
N TRP A 51 -3.77 5.51 8.20
CA TRP A 51 -3.37 4.11 8.14
C TRP A 51 -2.37 3.78 9.23
N PHE A 52 -1.39 4.65 9.46
CA PHE A 52 -0.39 4.44 10.51
C PHE A 52 -0.99 4.47 11.91
N GLU A 53 -2.04 5.25 12.14
CA GLU A 53 -2.76 5.25 13.39
C GLU A 53 -3.57 3.95 13.58
N TYR A 54 -4.16 3.44 12.52
CA TYR A 54 -4.95 2.21 12.54
C TYR A 54 -4.06 0.97 12.63
N ALA A 55 -3.05 0.88 11.82
CA ALA A 55 -2.19 -0.30 11.72
C ALA A 55 -1.09 -0.26 12.81
N ILE A 56 -1.40 -0.73 14.00
CA ILE A 56 -0.48 -0.69 15.15
C ILE A 56 0.72 -1.60 14.88
N ASP A 57 1.93 -1.11 15.17
CA ASP A 57 3.19 -1.85 14.99
C ASP A 57 3.37 -2.39 13.57
N LEU A 58 2.97 -1.60 12.59
CA LEU A 58 3.05 -1.96 11.18
C LEU A 58 4.48 -2.32 10.77
N LYS A 59 4.62 -3.48 10.13
CA LYS A 59 5.84 -3.92 9.42
C LYS A 59 5.45 -4.18 7.99
N ILE A 60 6.21 -3.66 7.05
CA ILE A 60 5.89 -3.76 5.63
C ILE A 60 7.15 -4.01 4.82
N ASN A 61 7.05 -4.93 3.86
CA ASN A 61 8.08 -5.20 2.89
C ASN A 61 7.50 -5.03 1.50
N LYS A 62 8.19 -4.27 0.66
CA LYS A 62 7.78 -4.03 -0.73
C LYS A 62 8.78 -4.67 -1.68
N THR A 63 8.27 -5.22 -2.77
CA THR A 63 9.10 -5.86 -3.80
C THR A 63 8.81 -5.25 -5.16
N TYR A 64 9.86 -4.80 -5.84
CA TYR A 64 9.76 -4.37 -7.24
C TYR A 64 9.43 -5.57 -8.12
N ARG A 65 8.46 -5.40 -9.04
CA ARG A 65 8.02 -6.49 -9.93
C ARG A 65 8.21 -6.19 -11.41
N GLY A 66 8.40 -4.93 -11.77
CA GLY A 66 8.60 -4.55 -13.17
C GLY A 66 8.19 -3.11 -13.42
N HIS A 67 8.44 -2.66 -14.64
CA HIS A 67 8.00 -1.33 -15.07
C HIS A 67 7.83 -1.29 -16.59
N HIS A 68 6.99 -0.37 -17.04
CA HIS A 68 6.82 -0.08 -18.47
C HIS A 68 6.44 1.39 -18.61
N GLY A 69 7.26 2.15 -19.33
CA GLY A 69 7.05 3.59 -19.46
C GLY A 69 7.07 4.26 -18.09
N ASN A 70 6.03 5.01 -17.77
CA ASN A 70 5.88 5.68 -16.48
C ASN A 70 5.18 4.83 -15.43
N CYS A 71 4.88 3.57 -15.72
CA CYS A 71 4.21 2.67 -14.78
C CYS A 71 5.21 1.76 -14.09
N ILE A 72 5.16 1.72 -12.75
CA ILE A 72 5.99 0.84 -11.92
C ILE A 72 5.06 -0.11 -11.17
N ALA A 73 5.38 -1.40 -11.21
CA ALA A 73 4.61 -2.43 -10.51
C ALA A 73 5.39 -2.95 -9.31
N GLY A 74 4.68 -3.14 -8.21
CA GLY A 74 5.22 -3.73 -6.99
C GLY A 74 4.22 -4.60 -6.27
N THR A 75 4.72 -5.36 -5.32
CA THR A 75 3.89 -6.11 -4.37
C THR A 75 4.36 -5.80 -2.96
N TRP A 76 3.51 -6.05 -1.98
CA TRP A 76 3.91 -5.90 -0.58
C TRP A 76 3.33 -7.00 0.28
N GLU A 77 3.99 -7.19 1.41
CA GLU A 77 3.48 -7.96 2.53
C GLU A 77 3.59 -7.08 3.77
N SER A 78 2.57 -7.07 4.58
CA SER A 78 2.59 -6.33 5.82
C SER A 78 1.97 -7.13 6.96
N ARG A 79 2.34 -6.74 8.19
CA ARG A 79 1.76 -7.27 9.42
C ARG A 79 1.51 -6.10 10.35
N TYR A 80 0.40 -6.15 11.03
CA TYR A 80 0.07 -5.13 12.03
C TYR A 80 -0.88 -5.70 13.07
N THR A 81 -0.99 -5.00 14.19
CA THR A 81 -1.94 -5.36 15.24
C THR A 81 -3.24 -4.58 14.99
N HIS A 82 -4.35 -5.31 14.91
CA HIS A 82 -5.67 -4.70 14.74
C HIS A 82 -6.01 -3.88 16.00
N PRO A 83 -6.41 -2.61 15.86
CA PRO A 83 -6.60 -1.73 17.02
C PRO A 83 -7.75 -2.13 17.94
N GLU A 84 -8.76 -2.83 17.42
CA GLU A 84 -9.94 -3.21 18.20
C GLU A 84 -9.85 -4.63 18.76
N THR A 85 -9.30 -5.57 17.99
CA THR A 85 -9.28 -6.98 18.37
C THR A 85 -7.97 -7.43 19.00
N GLY A 86 -6.88 -6.67 18.78
CA GLY A 86 -5.54 -7.06 19.20
C GLY A 86 -4.94 -8.20 18.40
N LYS A 87 -5.63 -8.69 17.37
CA LYS A 87 -5.14 -9.77 16.52
C LYS A 87 -4.05 -9.28 15.60
N GLN A 88 -3.08 -10.15 15.31
CA GLN A 88 -2.10 -9.89 14.26
C GLN A 88 -2.76 -10.09 12.91
N ILE A 89 -2.69 -9.10 12.05
CA ILE A 89 -3.23 -9.15 10.70
C ILE A 89 -2.08 -9.29 9.72
N VAL A 90 -2.25 -10.20 8.76
CA VAL A 90 -1.36 -10.34 7.61
C VAL A 90 -2.07 -9.72 6.41
N GLU A 91 -1.34 -8.92 5.65
CA GLU A 91 -1.87 -8.31 4.44
C GLU A 91 -0.89 -8.54 3.28
N ARG A 92 -1.43 -8.83 2.12
CA ARG A 92 -0.66 -8.94 0.88
C ARG A 92 -1.35 -8.11 -0.19
N GLY A 93 -0.55 -7.50 -1.05
CA GLY A 93 -1.12 -6.71 -2.12
C GLY A 93 -0.21 -6.55 -3.32
N ALA A 94 -0.81 -6.05 -4.38
CA ALA A 94 -0.13 -5.64 -5.60
C ALA A 94 -0.52 -4.21 -5.91
N GLU A 95 0.38 -3.46 -6.51
CA GLU A 95 0.14 -2.06 -6.79
C GLU A 95 0.80 -1.62 -8.08
N LEU A 96 0.17 -0.64 -8.72
CA LEU A 96 0.68 0.03 -9.91
C LEU A 96 0.80 1.51 -9.62
N PHE A 97 1.96 2.07 -9.90
CA PHE A 97 2.23 3.50 -9.74
C PHE A 97 2.45 4.11 -11.12
N TYR A 98 1.69 5.14 -11.43
CA TYR A 98 1.92 5.95 -12.64
C TYR A 98 2.55 7.26 -12.23
N LEU A 99 3.70 7.59 -12.81
CA LEU A 99 4.48 8.75 -12.42
C LEU A 99 4.34 9.91 -13.43
N ARG A 100 4.33 11.12 -12.88
CA ARG A 100 4.49 12.35 -13.62
C ARG A 100 5.73 13.03 -13.04
N GLY A 101 6.85 12.97 -13.76
CA GLY A 101 8.13 13.35 -13.19
C GLY A 101 8.53 12.36 -12.08
N GLU A 102 8.82 12.88 -10.91
CA GLU A 102 9.22 12.07 -9.76
C GLU A 102 8.07 11.76 -8.81
N GLN A 103 6.86 12.23 -9.12
CA GLN A 103 5.70 12.04 -8.25
C GLN A 103 4.67 11.12 -8.88
N VAL A 104 3.93 10.44 -8.03
CA VAL A 104 2.85 9.54 -8.42
C VAL A 104 1.60 10.37 -8.72
N CYS A 105 1.06 10.24 -9.92
CA CYS A 105 -0.19 10.90 -10.29
C CYS A 105 -1.39 9.95 -10.27
N GLU A 106 -1.15 8.65 -10.31
CA GLU A 106 -2.20 7.65 -10.24
C GLU A 106 -1.62 6.39 -9.59
N HIS A 107 -2.34 5.82 -8.65
CA HIS A 107 -1.90 4.65 -7.89
C HIS A 107 -3.07 3.69 -7.76
N HIS A 108 -2.88 2.48 -8.20
CA HIS A 108 -3.88 1.41 -8.05
C HIS A 108 -3.32 0.34 -7.13
N MET A 109 -4.16 -0.14 -6.21
CA MET A 109 -3.77 -1.23 -5.36
C MET A 109 -4.89 -2.23 -5.15
N TRP A 110 -4.50 -3.49 -5.02
CA TRP A 110 -5.38 -4.61 -4.72
C TRP A 110 -4.77 -5.33 -3.53
N GLN A 111 -5.56 -5.58 -2.51
CA GLN A 111 -5.04 -6.12 -1.27
C GLN A 111 -5.97 -7.16 -0.69
N HIS A 112 -5.40 -8.04 0.10
CA HIS A 112 -6.10 -9.08 0.81
C HIS A 112 -5.51 -9.15 2.21
N SER A 113 -6.36 -9.21 3.23
CA SER A 113 -5.90 -9.27 4.62
C SER A 113 -6.69 -10.29 5.41
N TRP A 114 -6.02 -10.92 6.38
CA TRP A 114 -6.63 -11.92 7.25
C TRP A 114 -5.87 -12.00 8.57
N PRO A 115 -6.55 -12.47 9.66
CA PRO A 115 -5.85 -12.72 10.91
C PRO A 115 -4.80 -13.83 10.75
N GLU A 116 -3.62 -13.63 11.33
CA GLU A 116 -2.54 -14.60 11.24
C GLU A 116 -2.97 -15.95 11.79
N GLY A 117 -2.65 -17.02 11.07
CA GLY A 117 -3.02 -18.39 11.46
C GLY A 117 -4.39 -18.83 11.00
N GLU A 118 -5.20 -17.93 10.43
CA GLU A 118 -6.50 -18.25 9.88
C GLU A 118 -6.42 -18.32 8.35
N THR A 119 -7.24 -19.19 7.76
CA THR A 119 -7.33 -19.29 6.31
C THR A 119 -8.31 -18.25 5.81
N PRO A 120 -7.95 -17.47 4.77
CA PRO A 120 -8.91 -16.53 4.17
C PRO A 120 -10.17 -17.26 3.71
N GLU A 121 -11.33 -16.80 4.18
CA GLU A 121 -12.62 -17.42 3.85
C GLU A 121 -12.94 -17.40 2.37
N ASP A 122 -12.45 -16.39 1.67
CA ASP A 122 -12.68 -16.20 0.25
C ASP A 122 -11.52 -16.65 -0.62
N ALA A 123 -10.74 -17.62 -0.15
CA ALA A 123 -9.62 -18.16 -0.91
C ALA A 123 -10.04 -18.77 -2.26
N GLY A 124 -11.29 -18.62 -2.65
CA GLY A 124 -11.81 -18.82 -3.98
C GLY A 124 -11.80 -20.24 -4.50
N PHE A 125 -10.71 -20.94 -4.35
CA PHE A 125 -10.59 -22.33 -4.75
C PHE A 125 -9.44 -23.00 -4.01
N SER A 126 -9.52 -24.33 -3.91
CA SER A 126 -8.45 -25.13 -3.32
C SER A 126 -7.55 -25.65 -4.42
N THR A 127 -6.25 -25.70 -4.14
CA THR A 127 -5.27 -26.34 -5.00
C THR A 127 -4.90 -27.74 -4.53
N ASP A 128 -5.56 -28.20 -3.51
CA ASP A 128 -5.33 -29.53 -2.91
C ASP A 128 -5.88 -30.66 -3.76
#